data_1392806142c68a1fc8c5f7040ada5870
#
_entry.id   1392806142c68a1fc8c5f7040ada5870
#
_cell.length_a   1.000
_cell.length_b   1.000
_cell.length_c   1.000
_cell.angle_alpha   90.00
_cell.angle_beta   90.00
_cell.angle_gamma   90.00
#
_symmetry.space_group_name_H-M   'P 1'
#
loop_
_entity.id
_entity.type
_entity.pdbx_description
1 polymer ?
#
loop_
_entity_poly.entity_id
_entity_poly.type
_entity_poly.pdbx_seq_one_letter_code
_entity_poly.pdbx_strand_id
1 'polypeptide(L)' 'MKVGDKIRIIHLKGEDNRYDGKEGVIEHIDSIGQLHGSWGGLAVIPEEDDFEILQCSTAK' A
#
# COMPACT_ATOMS: atom_id res chain seq x y z
N MET A 1 0.24 4.90 9.34
CA MET A 1 0.86 3.81 8.56
C MET A 1 2.33 4.14 8.38
N LYS A 2 3.14 3.12 8.21
CA LYS A 2 4.59 3.29 8.15
C LYS A 2 5.23 2.11 7.44
N VAL A 3 6.51 2.26 7.14
CA VAL A 3 7.29 1.19 6.55
C VAL A 3 7.25 -0.03 7.47
N GLY A 4 7.00 -1.19 6.90
CA GLY A 4 6.85 -2.45 7.63
C GLY A 4 5.41 -2.87 7.84
N ASP A 5 4.45 -1.97 7.66
CA ASP A 5 3.05 -2.33 7.79
C ASP A 5 2.63 -3.21 6.62
N LYS A 6 1.80 -4.21 6.90
CA LYS A 6 1.23 -5.05 5.84
C LYS A 6 -0.14 -4.51 5.46
N ILE A 7 -0.36 -4.36 4.17
CA ILE A 7 -1.62 -3.85 3.67
C ILE A 7 -2.19 -4.76 2.60
N ARG A 8 -3.50 -4.64 2.38
CA ARG A 8 -4.19 -5.25 1.26
C ARG A 8 -4.77 -4.14 0.39
N ILE A 9 -4.50 -4.20 -0.91
CA ILE A 9 -5.06 -3.23 -1.85
C ILE A 9 -6.49 -3.64 -2.16
N ILE A 10 -7.44 -2.75 -1.92
CA ILE A 10 -8.83 -2.97 -2.27
C ILE A 10 -9.06 -2.58 -3.72
N HIS A 11 -8.67 -1.36 -4.08
CA HIS A 11 -8.80 -0.89 -5.46
C HIS A 11 -7.94 0.36 -5.65
N LEU A 12 -7.17 0.40 -6.71
CA LEU A 12 -6.37 1.57 -7.06
C LEU A 12 -7.14 2.43 -8.05
N LYS A 13 -7.37 3.67 -7.68
CA LYS A 13 -8.09 4.62 -8.52
C LYS A 13 -7.33 4.84 -9.82
N GLY A 14 -8.04 4.78 -10.93
CA GLY A 14 -7.44 4.98 -12.23
C GLY A 14 -6.81 3.72 -12.82
N GLU A 15 -6.77 2.65 -12.06
CA GLU A 15 -6.26 1.37 -12.54
C GLU A 15 -7.43 0.41 -12.74
N ASP A 16 -7.21 -0.62 -13.54
CA ASP A 16 -8.19 -1.70 -13.62
C ASP A 16 -8.10 -2.54 -12.34
N ASN A 17 -8.70 -3.70 -12.35
CA ASN A 17 -8.73 -4.52 -11.13
C ASN A 17 -7.49 -5.41 -10.96
N ARG A 18 -6.42 -5.06 -11.65
CA ARG A 18 -5.19 -5.88 -11.65
C ARG A 18 -4.59 -6.03 -10.24
N TYR A 19 -4.68 -4.99 -9.46
CA TYR A 19 -4.11 -4.97 -8.12
C TYR A 19 -5.12 -5.24 -7.01
N ASP A 20 -6.39 -5.43 -7.36
CA ASP A 20 -7.41 -5.68 -6.35
C ASP A 20 -7.10 -6.96 -5.59
N GLY A 21 -7.10 -6.86 -4.26
CA GLY A 21 -6.84 -8.01 -3.40
C GLY A 21 -5.39 -8.35 -3.18
N LYS A 22 -4.47 -7.62 -3.81
CA LYS A 22 -3.05 -7.88 -3.57
C LYS A 22 -2.64 -7.41 -2.18
N GLU A 23 -1.75 -8.19 -1.59
CA GLU A 23 -1.22 -7.88 -0.27
C GLU A 23 0.28 -7.66 -0.36
N GLY A 24 0.80 -6.84 0.50
CA GLY A 24 2.21 -6.63 0.55
C GLY A 24 2.60 -5.78 1.75
N VAL A 25 3.90 -5.59 1.90
CA VAL A 25 4.46 -4.83 3.00
C VAL A 25 5.00 -3.51 2.45
N ILE A 26 4.73 -2.43 3.18
CA ILE A 26 5.25 -1.12 2.80
C ILE A 26 6.75 -1.12 2.99
N GLU A 27 7.48 -0.86 1.91
CA GLU A 27 8.94 -0.83 1.93
C GLU A 27 9.50 0.58 1.94
N HIS A 28 8.72 1.54 1.42
CA HIS A 28 9.17 2.91 1.33
C HIS A 28 7.97 3.83 1.19
N ILE A 29 8.02 4.96 1.86
CA ILE A 29 7.03 6.03 1.70
C ILE A 29 7.80 7.22 1.17
N ASP A 30 7.42 7.70 -0.02
CA ASP A 30 8.18 8.77 -0.65
C ASP A 30 7.80 10.15 -0.08
N SER A 31 8.44 11.19 -0.61
CA SER A 31 8.28 12.53 -0.05
C SER A 31 6.89 13.11 -0.25
N ILE A 32 6.11 12.56 -1.18
CA ILE A 32 4.75 13.02 -1.41
C ILE A 32 3.71 12.08 -0.78
N GLY A 33 4.16 11.14 0.04
CA GLY A 33 3.27 10.29 0.81
C GLY A 33 2.77 9.06 0.10
N GLN A 34 3.32 8.71 -1.05
CA GLN A 34 2.90 7.52 -1.77
C GLN A 34 3.63 6.29 -1.20
N LEU A 35 2.90 5.18 -1.12
CA LEU A 35 3.41 3.95 -0.52
C LEU A 35 3.97 3.04 -1.58
N HIS A 36 5.19 2.58 -1.37
CA HIS A 36 5.84 1.61 -2.26
C HIS A 36 6.08 0.33 -1.46
N GLY A 37 5.84 -0.81 -2.07
CA GLY A 37 6.00 -2.05 -1.35
C GLY A 37 6.00 -3.27 -2.23
N SER A 38 5.87 -4.42 -1.60
CA SER A 38 6.07 -5.71 -2.26
C SER A 38 4.89 -6.15 -3.12
N TRP A 39 3.81 -5.37 -3.18
CA TRP A 39 2.66 -5.72 -4.03
C TRP A 39 2.93 -5.55 -5.52
N GLY A 40 3.95 -4.80 -5.90
CA GLY A 40 4.30 -4.58 -7.30
C GLY A 40 4.90 -3.21 -7.50
N GLY A 41 4.97 -2.77 -8.76
CA GLY A 41 5.64 -1.53 -9.11
C GLY A 41 4.81 -0.27 -8.94
N LEU A 42 3.51 -0.38 -8.63
CA LEU A 42 2.67 0.80 -8.48
C LEU A 42 2.70 1.31 -7.06
N ALA A 43 2.73 2.64 -6.94
CA ALA A 43 2.61 3.29 -5.65
C ALA A 43 1.13 3.38 -5.26
N VAL A 44 0.84 3.18 -3.97
CA VAL A 44 -0.50 3.39 -3.43
C VAL A 44 -0.58 4.82 -2.93
N ILE A 45 -1.63 5.52 -3.34
CA ILE A 45 -1.87 6.91 -2.93
C ILE A 45 -2.93 6.89 -1.85
N PRO A 46 -2.56 7.11 -0.57
CA PRO A 46 -3.52 6.92 0.54
C PRO A 46 -4.78 7.76 0.44
N GLU A 47 -4.70 8.92 -0.21
CA GLU A 47 -5.85 9.81 -0.31
C GLU A 47 -6.83 9.40 -1.41
N GLU A 48 -6.38 8.61 -2.37
CA GLU A 48 -7.20 8.29 -3.54
C GLU A 48 -7.50 6.80 -3.67
N ASP A 49 -6.59 5.95 -3.21
CA ASP A 49 -6.70 4.51 -3.42
C ASP A 49 -7.30 3.86 -2.18
N ASP A 50 -8.09 2.81 -2.42
CA ASP A 50 -8.70 2.06 -1.31
C ASP A 50 -7.76 0.93 -0.92
N PHE A 51 -7.44 0.88 0.36
CA PHE A 51 -6.62 -0.20 0.90
C PHE A 51 -6.92 -0.33 2.38
N GLU A 52 -6.49 -1.44 2.98
CA GLU A 52 -6.65 -1.64 4.41
C GLU A 52 -5.34 -2.12 5.01
N ILE A 53 -5.12 -1.79 6.26
CA ILE A 53 -3.93 -2.23 6.98
C ILE A 53 -4.28 -3.55 7.65
N LEU A 54 -3.54 -4.59 7.28
CA LEU A 54 -3.76 -5.93 7.82
C LEU A 54 -2.97 -6.14 9.10
N GLN A 55 -1.77 -5.56 9.17
CA GLN A 55 -0.90 -5.73 10.33
C GLN A 55 -0.01 -4.52 10.44
N CYS A 56 -0.03 -3.87 11.58
CA CYS A 56 0.85 -2.73 11.83
C CYS A 56 2.22 -3.24 12.25
N SER A 57 3.26 -2.56 11.77
CA SER A 57 4.59 -2.84 12.23
C SER A 57 4.69 -2.46 13.70
N THR A 58 5.14 -3.39 14.53
CA THR A 58 5.39 -3.11 15.93
C THR A 58 6.88 -2.88 16.10
N ALA A 59 7.27 -1.64 15.89
CA ALA A 59 8.66 -1.29 16.09
C ALA A 59 8.99 -1.44 17.57
N LYS A 60 10.08 -2.07 17.83
CA LYS A 60 10.57 -2.25 19.19
C LYS A 60 11.87 -1.54 19.32
#